data_0dd3c516e158e508eafb6ea3f731d69b
#
_entry.id   0dd3c516e158e508eafb6ea3f731d69b
#
_cell.length_a   1.000
_cell.length_b   1.000
_cell.length_c   1.000
_cell.angle_alpha   90.00
_cell.angle_beta   90.00
_cell.angle_gamma   90.00
#
_symmetry.space_group_name_H-M   'P 1'
#
loop_
_entity.id
_entity.type
_entity.pdbx_description
1 polymer ?
#
loop_
_entity_poly.entity_id
_entity_poly.type
_entity_poly.pdbx_seq_one_letter_code
_entity_poly.pdbx_strand_id
1 'polypeptide(L)'
;MMLAILLISCNDEDDYDGLSPAELSGTYSNKLSAPANGDSLILSYNGNTFIGKDVEFKTDDGKTAHIILKYVLPHDKETAISGVSLTAGSGSYSFSGGATTSTGTAFHYLGSIQTGKLILELSDITIPENRLTMNGTWYVAHENASYYNVDNGSMQTMIGMLYNLVGGKLVCNLISSLLDGLTFQADGNIIARYAPLPDSVRIGSLISNYIKHPANDWNASPPNLATYYVDDNTSLYVIPQIDMIIRQVMINRQTKANSGDSSMENALLAAYQKINTWSTTGIKMTIRESEDPAKGDLILLLDKSEIQELFALLEIVKVFIPEETLNAPVMDLIGNLIPPQFVSIAAILLKGKTFGAILDQLSQELSTIPIEIGIYLYKDKNIN
;
A
#
# COMPACT_ATOMS: atom_id res chain seq x y z
N MET A 1 79.48 0.92 33.17
CA MET A 1 78.40 1.83 33.47
C MET A 1 77.55 1.91 32.25
N MET A 2 76.51 1.12 32.19
CA MET A 2 75.69 0.88 31.01
C MET A 2 74.34 1.66 31.22
N LEU A 3 74.12 2.68 30.43
CA LEU A 3 72.96 3.56 30.51
C LEU A 3 71.79 2.90 29.75
N ALA A 4 70.81 2.39 30.47
CA ALA A 4 69.60 1.87 29.86
C ALA A 4 68.65 3.05 29.55
N ILE A 5 68.39 3.30 28.27
CA ILE A 5 67.41 4.23 27.81
C ILE A 5 66.07 3.47 27.84
N LEU A 6 65.19 3.84 28.78
CA LEU A 6 63.80 3.46 28.79
C LEU A 6 63.10 4.28 27.72
N LEU A 7 62.74 3.62 26.60
CA LEU A 7 61.76 4.14 25.68
C LEU A 7 60.38 3.96 26.32
N ILE A 8 59.83 5.05 26.87
CA ILE A 8 58.43 5.14 27.19
C ILE A 8 57.71 5.27 25.85
N SER A 9 57.12 4.15 25.37
CA SER A 9 56.13 4.19 24.33
C SER A 9 54.89 4.84 24.97
N CYS A 10 54.62 6.11 24.67
CA CYS A 10 53.27 6.64 24.80
C CYS A 10 52.40 5.88 23.80
N ASN A 11 51.71 4.91 24.25
CA ASN A 11 50.45 4.54 23.60
C ASN A 11 49.52 5.75 23.84
N ASP A 12 49.33 6.57 22.83
CA ASP A 12 48.12 7.34 22.71
C ASP A 12 46.99 6.29 22.46
N GLU A 13 46.57 5.64 23.55
CA GLU A 13 45.20 5.16 23.62
C GLU A 13 44.37 6.44 23.61
N ASP A 14 43.96 6.84 22.40
CA ASP A 14 42.76 7.67 22.26
C ASP A 14 41.71 7.00 23.14
N ASP A 15 41.41 7.61 24.29
CA ASP A 15 40.23 7.27 25.10
C ASP A 15 39.02 7.45 24.20
N TYR A 16 38.69 6.41 23.43
CA TYR A 16 37.52 6.32 22.60
C TYR A 16 36.33 6.12 23.57
N ASP A 17 35.88 7.23 24.16
CA ASP A 17 34.59 7.28 24.86
C ASP A 17 33.43 7.05 23.86
N GLY A 18 33.78 6.54 22.69
CA GLY A 18 32.89 6.29 21.56
C GLY A 18 32.45 4.83 21.48
N LEU A 19 31.24 4.63 21.00
CA LEU A 19 30.69 3.33 20.65
C LEU A 19 31.58 2.62 19.63
N SER A 20 31.81 1.32 19.83
CA SER A 20 32.60 0.51 18.89
C SER A 20 31.92 0.53 17.49
N PRO A 21 32.64 0.82 16.40
CA PRO A 21 32.09 0.75 15.04
C PRO A 21 31.36 -0.57 14.73
N ALA A 22 31.85 -1.69 15.27
CA ALA A 22 31.25 -3.01 15.09
C ALA A 22 29.86 -3.12 15.76
N GLU A 23 29.64 -2.42 16.88
CA GLU A 23 28.35 -2.40 17.60
C GLU A 23 27.30 -1.53 16.92
N LEU A 24 27.73 -0.63 16.02
CA LEU A 24 26.84 0.23 15.24
C LEU A 24 26.48 -0.38 13.89
N SER A 25 27.28 -1.32 13.40
CA SER A 25 27.08 -1.94 12.09
C SER A 25 26.06 -3.06 12.18
N GLY A 26 24.93 -2.91 11.46
CA GLY A 26 23.85 -3.90 11.49
C GLY A 26 22.66 -3.52 10.61
N THR A 27 21.62 -4.32 10.71
CA THR A 27 20.32 -4.06 10.08
C THR A 27 19.34 -3.59 11.12
N TYR A 28 18.88 -2.38 10.98
CA TYR A 28 17.87 -1.74 11.83
C TYR A 28 16.51 -1.89 11.18
N SER A 29 15.52 -2.37 11.94
CA SER A 29 14.19 -2.67 11.42
C SER A 29 13.09 -2.00 12.23
N ASN A 30 12.03 -1.58 11.55
CA ASN A 30 10.78 -1.16 12.17
C ASN A 30 9.55 -1.92 11.61
N LYS A 31 9.79 -3.09 11.05
CA LYS A 31 8.73 -3.99 10.61
C LYS A 31 7.95 -4.52 11.81
N LEU A 32 6.63 -4.70 11.65
CA LEU A 32 5.79 -5.33 12.68
C LEU A 32 6.21 -6.77 12.96
N SER A 33 6.86 -7.44 12.00
CA SER A 33 7.40 -8.79 12.13
C SER A 33 8.82 -8.85 12.70
N ALA A 34 9.47 -7.70 13.00
CA ALA A 34 10.82 -7.67 13.52
C ALA A 34 10.87 -8.25 14.94
N PRO A 35 11.96 -8.96 15.33
CA PRO A 35 12.14 -9.45 16.69
C PRO A 35 12.14 -8.30 17.71
N ALA A 36 11.47 -8.48 18.83
CA ALA A 36 11.34 -7.45 19.87
C ALA A 36 12.70 -7.03 20.51
N ASN A 37 13.71 -7.88 20.41
CA ASN A 37 15.08 -7.65 20.91
C ASN A 37 16.08 -7.35 19.79
N GLY A 38 15.60 -7.09 18.56
CA GLY A 38 16.44 -6.68 17.45
C GLY A 38 16.76 -5.19 17.45
N ASP A 39 17.72 -4.79 16.60
CA ASP A 39 18.08 -3.40 16.43
C ASP A 39 16.90 -2.58 15.87
N SER A 40 16.58 -1.50 16.56
CA SER A 40 15.37 -0.71 16.29
C SER A 40 15.64 0.44 15.31
N LEU A 41 14.70 0.63 14.38
CA LEU A 41 14.65 1.75 13.46
C LEU A 41 13.52 2.72 13.84
N ILE A 42 13.84 4.00 13.93
CA ILE A 42 12.85 5.08 13.91
C ILE A 42 13.04 5.82 12.59
N LEU A 43 12.09 5.64 11.67
CA LEU A 43 12.15 6.25 10.35
C LEU A 43 10.99 7.21 10.17
N SER A 44 11.28 8.41 9.67
CA SER A 44 10.30 9.36 9.18
C SER A 44 10.52 9.68 7.70
N TYR A 45 9.42 9.92 7.00
CA TYR A 45 9.35 10.30 5.60
C TYR A 45 8.56 11.59 5.49
N ASN A 46 9.22 12.69 5.11
CA ASN A 46 8.66 14.04 5.13
C ASN A 46 7.96 14.38 6.45
N GLY A 47 8.64 14.12 7.59
CA GLY A 47 8.16 14.42 8.94
C GLY A 47 7.08 13.46 9.48
N ASN A 48 6.66 12.47 8.71
CA ASN A 48 5.64 11.49 9.12
C ASN A 48 6.28 10.13 9.40
N THR A 49 5.81 9.45 10.44
CA THR A 49 6.27 8.07 10.76
C THR A 49 6.17 7.16 9.55
N PHE A 50 7.19 6.36 9.32
CA PHE A 50 7.24 5.38 8.24
C PHE A 50 7.77 4.05 8.78
N ILE A 51 6.93 3.02 8.84
CA ILE A 51 7.28 1.70 9.36
C ILE A 51 7.22 0.62 8.26
N GLY A 52 7.71 -0.58 8.60
CA GLY A 52 7.76 -1.69 7.65
C GLY A 52 9.04 -1.69 6.81
N LYS A 53 10.12 -1.06 7.30
CA LYS A 53 11.36 -0.85 6.55
C LYS A 53 12.56 -1.43 7.28
N ASP A 54 13.57 -1.76 6.48
CA ASP A 54 14.90 -2.10 6.96
C ASP A 54 15.92 -1.07 6.45
N VAL A 55 16.87 -0.71 7.29
CA VAL A 55 18.02 0.10 6.95
C VAL A 55 19.27 -0.61 7.41
N GLU A 56 20.19 -0.89 6.49
CA GLU A 56 21.52 -1.35 6.85
C GLU A 56 22.42 -0.14 7.09
N PHE A 57 23.13 -0.16 8.20
CA PHE A 57 24.14 0.83 8.54
C PHE A 57 25.46 0.13 8.76
N LYS A 58 26.50 0.63 8.13
CA LYS A 58 27.85 0.07 8.25
C LYS A 58 28.87 1.18 8.42
N THR A 59 29.73 1.05 9.43
CA THR A 59 30.90 1.89 9.62
C THR A 59 32.08 1.01 10.05
N ASP A 60 33.26 1.28 9.52
CA ASP A 60 34.48 0.54 9.85
C ASP A 60 35.39 1.38 10.77
N ASP A 61 35.25 2.71 10.74
CA ASP A 61 36.17 3.65 11.41
C ASP A 61 35.49 4.62 12.38
N GLY A 62 34.14 4.58 12.48
CA GLY A 62 33.36 5.54 13.27
C GLY A 62 33.42 6.98 12.76
N LYS A 63 34.03 7.25 11.59
CA LYS A 63 34.13 8.56 10.96
C LYS A 63 33.29 8.67 9.72
N THR A 64 33.14 7.56 9.00
CA THR A 64 32.33 7.47 7.79
C THR A 64 31.39 6.26 7.87
N ALA A 65 30.24 6.37 7.25
CA ALA A 65 29.28 5.29 7.15
C ALA A 65 28.81 5.04 5.72
N HIS A 66 28.29 3.83 5.53
CA HIS A 66 27.52 3.41 4.38
C HIS A 66 26.13 3.01 4.85
N ILE A 67 25.10 3.61 4.25
CA ILE A 67 23.71 3.38 4.62
C ILE A 67 22.99 2.80 3.40
N ILE A 68 22.23 1.70 3.59
CA ILE A 68 21.39 1.12 2.55
C ILE A 68 19.94 1.15 3.01
N LEU A 69 19.13 1.91 2.28
CA LEU A 69 17.68 1.98 2.46
C LEU A 69 17.02 0.89 1.62
N LYS A 70 16.24 -0.03 2.23
CA LYS A 70 15.56 -1.11 1.51
C LYS A 70 14.09 -0.80 1.34
N TYR A 71 13.64 -0.65 0.10
CA TYR A 71 12.25 -0.35 -0.28
C TYR A 71 11.66 0.88 0.43
N VAL A 72 12.50 1.87 0.72
CA VAL A 72 12.10 3.10 1.41
C VAL A 72 11.59 4.14 0.42
N LEU A 73 12.34 4.35 -0.66
CA LEU A 73 12.00 5.33 -1.69
C LEU A 73 11.21 4.65 -2.83
N PRO A 74 10.19 5.33 -3.39
CA PRO A 74 9.45 4.80 -4.53
C PRO A 74 10.38 4.45 -5.70
N HIS A 75 10.12 3.32 -6.37
CA HIS A 75 10.89 2.79 -7.49
C HIS A 75 12.28 2.21 -7.13
N ASP A 76 12.82 2.47 -5.94
CA ASP A 76 14.15 2.00 -5.56
C ASP A 76 14.05 0.82 -4.57
N LYS A 77 14.50 -0.36 -5.02
CA LYS A 77 14.59 -1.54 -4.13
C LYS A 77 15.63 -1.32 -3.04
N GLU A 78 16.75 -0.73 -3.44
CA GLU A 78 17.86 -0.40 -2.55
C GLU A 78 18.42 0.96 -2.95
N THR A 79 18.62 1.83 -1.96
CA THR A 79 19.33 3.11 -2.13
C THR A 79 20.53 3.12 -1.24
N ALA A 80 21.71 3.12 -1.85
CA ALA A 80 22.98 3.16 -1.14
C ALA A 80 23.48 4.61 -1.01
N ILE A 81 23.77 5.03 0.21
CA ILE A 81 24.39 6.32 0.53
C ILE A 81 25.77 6.03 1.10
N SER A 82 26.80 6.38 0.36
CA SER A 82 28.18 6.09 0.72
C SER A 82 28.91 7.34 1.21
N GLY A 83 29.91 7.17 2.08
CA GLY A 83 30.75 8.26 2.56
C GLY A 83 30.02 9.24 3.45
N VAL A 84 29.01 8.79 4.18
CA VAL A 84 28.25 9.61 5.14
C VAL A 84 29.18 9.97 6.31
N SER A 85 29.48 11.24 6.50
CA SER A 85 30.32 11.72 7.60
C SER A 85 29.59 11.59 8.92
N LEU A 86 30.25 10.99 9.91
CA LEU A 86 29.75 10.81 11.28
C LEU A 86 30.35 11.88 12.20
N THR A 87 29.50 12.50 13.01
CA THR A 87 29.89 13.43 14.07
C THR A 87 29.64 12.78 15.41
N ALA A 88 30.70 12.54 16.17
CA ALA A 88 30.63 11.92 17.49
C ALA A 88 29.91 12.83 18.50
N GLY A 89 29.05 12.25 19.32
CA GLY A 89 28.36 12.84 20.45
C GLY A 89 28.51 11.96 21.69
N SER A 90 27.91 12.35 22.79
CA SER A 90 27.90 11.52 24.00
C SER A 90 27.00 10.31 23.80
N GLY A 91 27.60 9.12 23.56
CA GLY A 91 26.90 7.84 23.39
C GLY A 91 26.11 7.70 22.07
N SER A 92 26.40 8.53 21.06
CA SER A 92 25.76 8.44 19.74
C SER A 92 26.61 9.15 18.69
N TYR A 93 26.34 8.81 17.42
CA TYR A 93 26.84 9.59 16.27
C TYR A 93 25.65 10.21 15.53
N SER A 94 25.84 11.45 15.08
CA SER A 94 24.90 12.14 14.20
C SER A 94 25.45 12.26 12.79
N PHE A 95 24.55 12.34 11.81
CA PHE A 95 24.90 12.47 10.41
C PHE A 95 23.79 13.18 9.63
N SER A 96 24.14 13.86 8.54
CA SER A 96 23.18 14.49 7.65
C SER A 96 23.76 14.67 6.27
N GLY A 97 22.91 14.86 5.27
CA GLY A 97 23.34 15.13 3.90
C GLY A 97 22.19 15.11 2.92
N GLY A 98 22.52 15.14 1.66
CA GLY A 98 21.60 14.95 0.55
C GLY A 98 22.09 13.84 -0.37
N ALA A 99 21.15 13.14 -1.00
CA ALA A 99 21.47 12.09 -1.95
C ALA A 99 20.45 12.07 -3.11
N THR A 100 20.82 11.41 -4.18
CA THR A 100 19.96 11.14 -5.32
C THR A 100 20.07 9.67 -5.65
N THR A 101 18.93 8.99 -5.83
CA THR A 101 18.89 7.56 -6.18
C THR A 101 19.32 7.34 -7.62
N SER A 102 19.53 6.09 -7.99
CA SER A 102 19.83 5.69 -9.38
C SER A 102 18.66 6.00 -10.33
N THR A 103 17.44 6.08 -9.81
CA THR A 103 16.24 6.43 -10.56
C THR A 103 15.94 7.94 -10.62
N GLY A 104 16.78 8.75 -9.94
CA GLY A 104 16.73 10.21 -9.96
C GLY A 104 15.91 10.84 -8.83
N THR A 105 15.38 10.08 -7.89
CA THR A 105 14.70 10.64 -6.71
C THR A 105 15.73 11.34 -5.82
N ALA A 106 15.55 12.63 -5.57
CA ALA A 106 16.39 13.44 -4.69
C ALA A 106 15.77 13.53 -3.30
N PHE A 107 16.60 13.57 -2.25
CA PHE A 107 16.15 13.68 -0.87
C PHE A 107 17.27 14.20 0.03
N HIS A 108 16.90 14.76 1.17
CA HIS A 108 17.78 15.03 2.29
C HIS A 108 17.61 13.96 3.37
N TYR A 109 18.68 13.71 4.12
CA TYR A 109 18.65 12.81 5.27
C TYR A 109 19.29 13.45 6.48
N LEU A 110 18.72 13.20 7.65
CA LEU A 110 19.24 13.54 8.96
C LEU A 110 19.08 12.34 9.88
N GLY A 111 20.10 11.97 10.64
CA GLY A 111 19.98 10.83 11.51
C GLY A 111 20.93 10.84 12.69
N SER A 112 20.68 9.89 13.58
CA SER A 112 21.58 9.54 14.67
C SER A 112 21.56 8.05 14.93
N ILE A 113 22.72 7.53 15.33
CA ILE A 113 22.90 6.12 15.61
C ILE A 113 23.54 5.93 16.99
N GLN A 114 23.06 4.95 17.71
CA GLN A 114 23.62 4.41 18.97
C GLN A 114 23.48 2.90 18.96
N THR A 115 24.11 2.20 19.88
CA THR A 115 23.99 0.74 19.99
C THR A 115 22.51 0.33 20.05
N GLY A 116 22.10 -0.53 19.11
CA GLY A 116 20.73 -1.07 19.01
C GLY A 116 19.66 -0.09 18.51
N LYS A 117 20.02 1.14 18.10
CA LYS A 117 19.01 2.11 17.64
C LYS A 117 19.51 3.06 16.58
N LEU A 118 18.79 3.11 15.47
CA LEU A 118 18.96 4.08 14.39
C LEU A 118 17.72 4.99 14.31
N ILE A 119 17.95 6.30 14.31
CA ILE A 119 16.94 7.30 14.00
C ILE A 119 17.31 7.92 12.66
N LEU A 120 16.38 7.93 11.71
CA LEU A 120 16.61 8.46 10.38
C LEU A 120 15.37 9.24 9.91
N GLU A 121 15.58 10.46 9.48
CA GLU A 121 14.59 11.30 8.84
C GLU A 121 14.98 11.52 7.38
N LEU A 122 14.02 11.28 6.48
CA LEU A 122 14.13 11.62 5.06
C LEU A 122 13.18 12.79 4.79
N SER A 123 13.71 13.86 4.19
CA SER A 123 12.97 15.08 3.90
C SER A 123 13.25 15.59 2.49
N ASP A 124 12.43 16.56 2.04
CA ASP A 124 12.53 17.19 0.72
C ASP A 124 12.60 16.18 -0.42
N ILE A 125 11.84 15.09 -0.27
CA ILE A 125 11.84 14.00 -1.23
C ILE A 125 11.12 14.46 -2.50
N THR A 126 11.81 14.32 -3.64
CA THR A 126 11.29 14.75 -4.94
C THR A 126 11.56 13.66 -5.99
N ILE A 127 10.47 13.11 -6.54
CA ILE A 127 10.54 12.17 -7.66
C ILE A 127 10.81 12.96 -8.96
N PRO A 128 11.57 12.42 -9.93
CA PRO A 128 11.79 13.08 -11.20
C PRO A 128 10.50 13.43 -11.94
N GLU A 129 10.47 14.59 -12.58
CA GLU A 129 9.27 15.15 -13.25
C GLU A 129 8.68 14.20 -14.30
N ASN A 130 9.52 13.49 -15.04
CA ASN A 130 9.09 12.49 -16.03
C ASN A 130 8.37 11.26 -15.41
N ARG A 131 8.35 11.14 -14.08
CA ARG A 131 7.65 10.09 -13.31
C ARG A 131 6.46 10.64 -12.52
N LEU A 132 6.13 11.92 -12.70
CA LEU A 132 5.06 12.62 -12.01
C LEU A 132 3.81 12.84 -12.88
N THR A 133 3.61 12.06 -13.94
CA THR A 133 2.47 12.21 -14.86
C THR A 133 1.12 12.21 -14.13
N MET A 134 1.02 11.47 -13.01
CA MET A 134 -0.16 11.42 -12.16
C MET A 134 -0.22 12.52 -11.09
N ASN A 135 0.82 13.36 -10.94
CA ASN A 135 0.88 14.37 -9.88
C ASN A 135 -0.35 15.26 -9.86
N GLY A 136 -0.90 15.47 -8.65
CA GLY A 136 -2.11 16.24 -8.41
C GLY A 136 -3.28 15.39 -7.92
N THR A 137 -4.46 16.01 -7.83
CA THR A 137 -5.67 15.35 -7.34
C THR A 137 -6.52 14.86 -8.51
N TRP A 138 -6.92 13.60 -8.40
CA TRP A 138 -7.80 12.91 -9.34
C TRP A 138 -9.05 12.46 -8.60
N TYR A 139 -10.21 12.82 -9.11
CA TYR A 139 -11.50 12.51 -8.52
C TYR A 139 -12.16 11.32 -9.18
N VAL A 140 -12.81 10.49 -8.37
CA VAL A 140 -13.57 9.34 -8.88
C VAL A 140 -14.82 9.81 -9.62
N ALA A 141 -15.10 9.20 -10.74
CA ALA A 141 -16.32 9.44 -11.53
C ALA A 141 -17.52 8.72 -10.89
N HIS A 142 -18.09 9.29 -9.82
CA HIS A 142 -19.04 8.60 -8.93
C HIS A 142 -20.16 7.79 -9.61
N GLU A 143 -20.75 8.28 -10.70
CA GLU A 143 -21.81 7.53 -11.41
C GLU A 143 -21.25 6.47 -12.36
N ASN A 144 -19.95 6.56 -12.71
CA ASN A 144 -19.26 5.69 -13.65
C ASN A 144 -17.90 5.24 -13.09
N ALA A 145 -17.77 5.07 -11.78
CA ALA A 145 -16.47 4.87 -11.13
C ALA A 145 -15.72 3.63 -11.61
N SER A 146 -16.41 2.57 -12.02
CA SER A 146 -15.75 1.35 -12.47
C SER A 146 -15.70 1.24 -13.99
N TYR A 147 -14.51 0.95 -14.50
CA TYR A 147 -14.31 0.44 -15.85
C TYR A 147 -14.28 -1.08 -15.83
N TYR A 148 -14.96 -1.67 -16.78
CA TYR A 148 -14.98 -3.11 -16.95
C TYR A 148 -15.07 -3.45 -18.43
N ASN A 149 -14.19 -4.31 -18.90
CA ASN A 149 -14.23 -4.88 -20.22
C ASN A 149 -13.93 -6.38 -20.15
N VAL A 150 -14.79 -7.18 -20.75
CA VAL A 150 -14.61 -8.62 -20.91
C VAL A 150 -14.72 -8.93 -22.38
N ASP A 151 -13.78 -9.67 -22.93
CA ASP A 151 -13.84 -10.10 -24.31
C ASP A 151 -15.17 -10.81 -24.61
N ASN A 152 -15.79 -10.49 -25.74
CA ASN A 152 -17.12 -10.96 -26.13
C ASN A 152 -17.33 -12.50 -26.03
N GLY A 153 -16.24 -13.29 -26.08
CA GLY A 153 -16.27 -14.74 -25.84
C GLY A 153 -16.59 -15.13 -24.40
N SER A 154 -16.34 -14.28 -23.43
CA SER A 154 -16.51 -14.57 -21.99
C SER A 154 -17.92 -14.25 -21.47
N MET A 155 -18.81 -13.62 -22.24
CA MET A 155 -20.25 -13.53 -21.90
C MET A 155 -20.91 -14.90 -21.79
N GLN A 156 -20.28 -15.95 -22.30
CA GLN A 156 -20.77 -17.33 -22.15
C GLN A 156 -20.40 -17.95 -20.80
N THR A 157 -19.55 -17.29 -20.00
CA THR A 157 -19.23 -17.76 -18.66
C THR A 157 -20.25 -17.20 -17.64
N MET A 158 -20.52 -17.99 -16.62
CA MET A 158 -21.43 -17.56 -15.54
C MET A 158 -20.98 -16.27 -14.88
N ILE A 159 -19.67 -16.07 -14.75
CA ILE A 159 -19.08 -14.88 -14.11
C ILE A 159 -19.22 -13.65 -14.96
N GLY A 160 -18.92 -13.72 -16.26
CA GLY A 160 -19.15 -12.60 -17.16
C GLY A 160 -20.61 -12.11 -17.11
N MET A 161 -21.52 -13.09 -17.02
CA MET A 161 -22.95 -12.79 -16.93
C MET A 161 -23.31 -12.16 -15.56
N LEU A 162 -22.84 -12.70 -14.45
CA LEU A 162 -23.08 -12.15 -13.10
C LEU A 162 -22.45 -10.77 -12.91
N TYR A 163 -21.24 -10.57 -13.42
CA TYR A 163 -20.59 -9.27 -13.36
C TYR A 163 -21.39 -8.22 -14.15
N ASN A 164 -21.79 -8.53 -15.37
CA ASN A 164 -22.58 -7.60 -16.18
C ASN A 164 -23.95 -7.29 -15.58
N LEU A 165 -24.57 -8.25 -14.88
CA LEU A 165 -25.88 -8.05 -14.27
C LEU A 165 -25.83 -7.29 -12.94
N VAL A 166 -24.82 -7.55 -12.12
CA VAL A 166 -24.78 -7.08 -10.73
C VAL A 166 -23.40 -6.56 -10.34
N GLY A 167 -22.34 -7.29 -10.69
CA GLY A 167 -20.99 -7.07 -10.17
C GLY A 167 -20.41 -5.72 -10.55
N GLY A 168 -20.53 -5.31 -11.81
CA GLY A 168 -20.03 -4.01 -12.28
C GLY A 168 -20.67 -2.82 -11.57
N LYS A 169 -21.99 -2.90 -11.35
CA LYS A 169 -22.71 -1.85 -10.64
C LYS A 169 -22.40 -1.83 -9.15
N LEU A 170 -22.26 -3.01 -8.52
CA LEU A 170 -21.84 -3.13 -7.14
C LEU A 170 -20.43 -2.54 -6.92
N VAL A 171 -19.47 -2.91 -7.76
CA VAL A 171 -18.11 -2.39 -7.69
C VAL A 171 -18.08 -0.87 -7.88
N CYS A 172 -18.81 -0.38 -8.89
CA CYS A 172 -18.95 1.07 -9.14
C CYS A 172 -19.51 1.79 -7.91
N ASN A 173 -20.63 1.34 -7.38
CA ASN A 173 -21.29 1.97 -6.24
C ASN A 173 -20.45 1.86 -4.95
N LEU A 174 -19.71 0.75 -4.77
CA LEU A 174 -18.80 0.57 -3.64
C LEU A 174 -17.65 1.56 -3.70
N ILE A 175 -16.98 1.66 -4.84
CA ILE A 175 -15.88 2.63 -5.05
C ILE A 175 -16.41 4.04 -4.81
N SER A 176 -17.53 4.41 -5.42
CA SER A 176 -18.15 5.74 -5.28
C SER A 176 -18.62 6.07 -3.86
N SER A 177 -18.94 5.03 -3.07
CA SER A 177 -19.33 5.20 -1.66
C SER A 177 -18.13 5.33 -0.73
N LEU A 178 -16.97 4.82 -1.12
CA LEU A 178 -15.77 4.77 -0.27
C LEU A 178 -14.74 5.83 -0.63
N LEU A 179 -14.66 6.22 -1.90
CA LEU A 179 -13.57 7.02 -2.44
C LEU A 179 -14.10 8.22 -3.23
N ASP A 180 -13.70 9.43 -2.84
CA ASP A 180 -13.96 10.67 -3.59
C ASP A 180 -12.81 10.98 -4.57
N GLY A 181 -11.58 10.69 -4.17
CA GLY A 181 -10.43 10.94 -5.03
C GLY A 181 -9.10 10.52 -4.42
N LEU A 182 -8.06 10.64 -5.22
CA LEU A 182 -6.68 10.32 -4.91
C LEU A 182 -5.80 11.53 -5.23
N THR A 183 -4.97 11.94 -4.28
CA THR A 183 -3.93 12.95 -4.51
C THR A 183 -2.59 12.25 -4.59
N PHE A 184 -1.97 12.29 -5.77
CA PHE A 184 -0.62 11.82 -6.02
C PHE A 184 0.34 12.98 -5.77
N GLN A 185 1.22 12.85 -4.79
CA GLN A 185 2.12 13.92 -4.35
C GLN A 185 3.50 13.81 -5.04
N ALA A 186 4.20 14.92 -5.14
CA ALA A 186 5.53 14.98 -5.78
C ALA A 186 6.61 14.17 -5.05
N ASP A 187 6.38 13.83 -3.78
CA ASP A 187 7.23 12.96 -2.98
C ASP A 187 6.93 11.46 -3.15
N GLY A 188 5.95 11.12 -3.98
CA GLY A 188 5.49 9.76 -4.21
C GLY A 188 4.43 9.26 -3.24
N ASN A 189 3.95 10.06 -2.30
CA ASN A 189 2.81 9.69 -1.46
C ASN A 189 1.49 9.70 -2.25
N ILE A 190 0.56 8.84 -1.84
CA ILE A 190 -0.84 8.87 -2.25
C ILE A 190 -1.69 9.19 -1.04
N ILE A 191 -2.49 10.25 -1.14
CA ILE A 191 -3.50 10.60 -0.14
C ILE A 191 -4.88 10.33 -0.72
N ALA A 192 -5.63 9.41 -0.11
CA ALA A 192 -7.01 9.13 -0.50
C ALA A 192 -7.97 10.06 0.24
N ARG A 193 -8.98 10.58 -0.48
CA ARG A 193 -10.18 11.17 0.11
C ARG A 193 -11.23 10.10 0.19
N TYR A 194 -11.57 9.67 1.40
CA TYR A 194 -12.44 8.53 1.63
C TYR A 194 -13.50 8.81 2.69
N ALA A 195 -14.61 8.05 2.63
CA ALA A 195 -15.60 8.00 3.69
C ALA A 195 -15.81 6.54 4.11
N PRO A 196 -15.89 6.24 5.43
CA PRO A 196 -16.21 4.90 5.89
C PRO A 196 -17.65 4.55 5.53
N LEU A 197 -17.90 3.28 5.19
CA LEU A 197 -19.27 2.80 5.07
C LEU A 197 -19.95 2.83 6.46
N PRO A 198 -21.20 3.33 6.56
CA PRO A 198 -21.98 3.19 7.78
C PRO A 198 -22.19 1.72 8.16
N ASP A 199 -22.14 1.39 9.45
CA ASP A 199 -22.31 0.02 9.96
C ASP A 199 -23.67 -0.61 9.58
N SER A 200 -24.68 0.22 9.23
CA SER A 200 -26.01 -0.19 8.79
C SER A 200 -26.10 -0.56 7.30
N VAL A 201 -25.01 -0.34 6.53
CA VAL A 201 -25.04 -0.58 5.08
C VAL A 201 -25.08 -2.07 4.78
N ARG A 202 -26.06 -2.46 4.01
CA ARG A 202 -26.18 -3.81 3.45
C ARG A 202 -25.66 -3.83 2.02
N ILE A 203 -24.98 -4.89 1.63
CA ILE A 203 -24.48 -5.09 0.25
C ILE A 203 -25.61 -4.87 -0.77
N GLY A 204 -26.83 -5.32 -0.46
CA GLY A 204 -27.98 -5.12 -1.33
C GLY A 204 -28.33 -3.66 -1.61
N SER A 205 -28.11 -2.74 -0.66
CA SER A 205 -28.34 -1.31 -0.91
C SER A 205 -27.29 -0.70 -1.84
N LEU A 206 -26.03 -1.17 -1.76
CA LEU A 206 -24.94 -0.71 -2.62
C LEU A 206 -25.12 -1.14 -4.08
N ILE A 207 -25.85 -2.21 -4.36
CA ILE A 207 -26.13 -2.59 -5.75
C ILE A 207 -27.13 -1.63 -6.40
N SER A 208 -28.05 -1.09 -5.62
CA SER A 208 -29.05 -0.17 -6.16
C SER A 208 -28.49 1.23 -6.38
N ASN A 209 -27.77 1.77 -5.40
CA ASN A 209 -27.21 3.12 -5.45
C ASN A 209 -25.93 3.21 -4.61
N TYR A 210 -25.02 4.12 -4.98
CA TYR A 210 -23.93 4.48 -4.09
C TYR A 210 -24.40 5.45 -2.99
N ILE A 211 -23.65 5.48 -1.88
CA ILE A 211 -23.92 6.39 -0.76
C ILE A 211 -23.35 7.76 -1.13
N LYS A 212 -24.23 8.75 -1.26
CA LYS A 212 -23.82 10.13 -1.47
C LYS A 212 -23.41 10.74 -0.14
N HIS A 213 -22.13 11.04 0.01
CA HIS A 213 -21.62 11.76 1.17
C HIS A 213 -21.63 13.27 0.92
N PRO A 214 -22.00 14.09 1.93
CA PRO A 214 -21.74 15.52 1.91
C PRO A 214 -20.24 15.80 1.73
N ALA A 215 -19.91 16.93 1.14
CA ALA A 215 -18.51 17.30 0.86
C ALA A 215 -17.59 17.29 2.11
N ASN A 216 -18.17 17.54 3.29
CA ASN A 216 -17.46 17.58 4.57
C ASN A 216 -17.27 16.21 5.23
N ASP A 217 -17.88 15.15 4.73
CA ASP A 217 -17.80 13.80 5.31
C ASP A 217 -16.61 13.01 4.77
N TRP A 218 -15.93 13.54 3.77
CA TRP A 218 -14.73 12.92 3.19
C TRP A 218 -13.50 13.20 4.03
N ASN A 219 -12.86 12.16 4.52
CA ASN A 219 -11.62 12.22 5.30
C ASN A 219 -10.40 12.07 4.39
N ALA A 220 -9.31 12.71 4.74
CA ALA A 220 -8.03 12.42 4.13
C ALA A 220 -7.37 11.21 4.82
N SER A 221 -6.81 10.29 4.04
CA SER A 221 -6.00 9.23 4.61
C SER A 221 -4.72 9.78 5.25
N PRO A 222 -4.18 9.12 6.29
CA PRO A 222 -2.83 9.44 6.75
C PRO A 222 -1.81 9.31 5.61
N PRO A 223 -0.73 10.09 5.63
CA PRO A 223 0.39 9.91 4.72
C PRO A 223 1.09 8.56 4.95
N ASN A 224 1.89 8.16 3.99
CA ASN A 224 2.69 6.94 4.03
C ASN A 224 1.89 5.63 4.12
N LEU A 225 0.59 5.61 3.75
CA LEU A 225 -0.17 4.36 3.60
C LEU A 225 0.05 3.71 2.23
N ALA A 226 0.32 4.51 1.22
CA ALA A 226 0.70 4.05 -0.11
C ALA A 226 1.64 5.06 -0.76
N THR A 227 2.59 4.56 -1.52
CA THR A 227 3.45 5.37 -2.38
C THR A 227 3.29 4.96 -3.83
N TYR A 228 3.75 5.81 -4.77
CA TYR A 228 3.65 5.52 -6.19
C TYR A 228 4.87 5.98 -6.97
N TYR A 229 5.03 5.43 -8.14
CA TYR A 229 5.84 5.98 -9.22
C TYR A 229 5.20 5.63 -10.56
N VAL A 230 5.51 6.41 -11.58
CA VAL A 230 5.10 6.12 -12.97
C VAL A 230 6.33 5.68 -13.74
N ASP A 231 6.20 4.59 -14.48
CA ASP A 231 7.19 4.12 -15.43
C ASP A 231 6.62 4.22 -16.84
N ASP A 232 7.46 4.62 -17.83
CA ASP A 232 7.10 4.74 -19.26
C ASP A 232 5.84 5.58 -19.60
N ASN A 233 5.39 6.46 -18.72
CA ASN A 233 4.17 7.30 -18.81
C ASN A 233 2.83 6.54 -18.93
N THR A 234 2.85 5.23 -18.99
CA THR A 234 1.65 4.39 -19.12
C THR A 234 1.47 3.41 -17.98
N SER A 235 2.53 3.13 -17.24
CA SER A 235 2.54 2.18 -16.13
C SER A 235 2.66 2.91 -14.79
N LEU A 236 1.60 2.89 -13.99
CA LEU A 236 1.58 3.35 -12.61
C LEU A 236 1.81 2.17 -11.69
N TYR A 237 2.73 2.31 -10.76
CA TYR A 237 2.93 1.35 -9.68
C TYR A 237 2.49 1.97 -8.36
N VAL A 238 1.55 1.33 -7.69
CA VAL A 238 1.06 1.71 -6.37
C VAL A 238 1.62 0.73 -5.35
N ILE A 239 2.40 1.22 -4.41
CA ILE A 239 3.09 0.41 -3.39
C ILE A 239 2.37 0.60 -2.06
N PRO A 240 1.48 -0.33 -1.64
CA PRO A 240 0.85 -0.28 -0.35
C PRO A 240 1.87 -0.50 0.75
N GLN A 241 1.86 0.34 1.77
CA GLN A 241 2.73 0.23 2.93
C GLN A 241 2.02 -0.61 4.00
N ILE A 242 2.13 -1.93 3.87
CA ILE A 242 1.30 -2.90 4.60
C ILE A 242 1.40 -2.73 6.12
N ASP A 243 2.61 -2.54 6.67
CA ASP A 243 2.81 -2.33 8.10
C ASP A 243 2.11 -1.05 8.59
N MET A 244 2.14 0.01 7.77
CA MET A 244 1.41 1.26 8.06
C MET A 244 -0.10 1.03 8.06
N ILE A 245 -0.62 0.29 7.10
CA ILE A 245 -2.05 -0.03 6.98
C ILE A 245 -2.50 -0.86 8.18
N ILE A 246 -1.77 -1.92 8.53
CA ILE A 246 -2.07 -2.77 9.69
C ILE A 246 -2.07 -1.94 10.97
N ARG A 247 -1.04 -1.12 11.18
CA ARG A 247 -0.97 -0.23 12.35
C ARG A 247 -2.17 0.71 12.41
N GLN A 248 -2.58 1.30 11.30
CA GLN A 248 -3.75 2.20 11.26
C GLN A 248 -5.05 1.46 11.62
N VAL A 249 -5.22 0.24 11.12
CA VAL A 249 -6.36 -0.62 11.48
C VAL A 249 -6.36 -0.94 12.97
N MET A 250 -5.21 -1.27 13.56
CA MET A 250 -5.08 -1.54 14.99
C MET A 250 -5.41 -0.32 15.85
N ILE A 251 -4.91 0.88 15.49
CA ILE A 251 -5.22 2.13 16.20
C ILE A 251 -6.71 2.43 16.16
N ASN A 252 -7.34 2.34 14.99
CA ASN A 252 -8.76 2.60 14.82
C ASN A 252 -9.64 1.64 15.62
N ARG A 253 -9.15 0.43 15.92
CA ARG A 253 -9.85 -0.55 16.75
C ARG A 253 -9.71 -0.29 18.24
N GLN A 254 -8.53 0.06 18.71
CA GLN A 254 -8.32 0.41 20.11
C GLN A 254 -9.24 1.58 20.55
N THR A 255 -9.59 2.46 19.61
CA THR A 255 -10.55 3.54 19.86
C THR A 255 -12.01 3.09 19.85
N LYS A 256 -12.35 1.94 19.24
CA LYS A 256 -13.75 1.45 19.09
C LYS A 256 -14.14 0.34 20.06
N ALA A 257 -13.25 -0.23 20.85
CA ALA A 257 -13.52 -1.14 21.88
C ALA A 257 -12.98 -2.41 22.22
N ASN A 258 -13.27 -3.00 23.09
CA ASN A 258 -13.39 -4.15 23.99
C ASN A 258 -13.62 -5.55 23.34
N SER A 259 -13.15 -5.84 22.15
CA SER A 259 -13.20 -7.22 21.65
C SER A 259 -11.85 -7.63 21.03
N GLY A 260 -11.04 -8.29 21.86
CA GLY A 260 -9.84 -9.00 21.43
C GLY A 260 -10.24 -10.24 20.63
N ASP A 261 -10.49 -10.08 19.34
CA ASP A 261 -10.72 -11.19 18.44
C ASP A 261 -9.40 -11.59 17.79
N SER A 262 -8.75 -12.60 18.36
CA SER A 262 -7.49 -13.17 17.89
C SER A 262 -7.60 -13.78 16.47
N SER A 263 -8.81 -14.09 16.00
CA SER A 263 -9.05 -14.67 14.68
C SER A 263 -8.73 -13.66 13.57
N MET A 264 -9.04 -12.38 13.79
CA MET A 264 -8.79 -11.33 12.83
C MET A 264 -7.31 -10.91 12.77
N GLU A 265 -6.59 -10.96 13.90
CA GLU A 265 -5.15 -10.71 13.93
C GLU A 265 -4.39 -11.78 13.13
N ASN A 266 -4.77 -13.03 13.28
CA ASN A 266 -4.23 -14.14 12.49
C ASN A 266 -4.56 -14.02 11.00
N ALA A 267 -5.77 -13.56 10.66
CA ALA A 267 -6.16 -13.33 9.27
C ALA A 267 -5.42 -12.16 8.64
N LEU A 268 -5.19 -11.06 9.39
CA LEU A 268 -4.35 -9.94 8.93
C LEU A 268 -2.88 -10.37 8.73
N LEU A 269 -2.34 -11.21 9.61
CA LEU A 269 -0.98 -11.76 9.44
C LEU A 269 -0.89 -12.70 8.23
N ALA A 270 -1.91 -13.52 7.99
CA ALA A 270 -1.98 -14.36 6.79
C ALA A 270 -2.12 -13.54 5.50
N ALA A 271 -2.91 -12.45 5.54
CA ALA A 271 -2.99 -11.47 4.47
C ALA A 271 -1.63 -10.82 4.21
N TYR A 272 -0.95 -10.39 5.26
CA TYR A 272 0.38 -9.80 5.21
C TYR A 272 1.36 -10.66 4.42
N GLN A 273 1.43 -11.96 4.67
CA GLN A 273 2.34 -12.86 3.98
C GLN A 273 2.05 -12.99 2.48
N LYS A 274 0.78 -12.92 2.08
CA LYS A 274 0.38 -12.99 0.67
C LYS A 274 0.56 -11.67 -0.08
N ILE A 275 0.37 -10.52 0.61
CA ILE A 275 0.45 -9.18 0.01
C ILE A 275 1.90 -8.64 -0.01
N ASN A 276 2.84 -9.36 0.59
CA ASN A 276 4.22 -8.87 0.75
C ASN A 276 4.91 -8.56 -0.59
N THR A 277 4.53 -9.19 -1.69
CA THR A 277 5.00 -8.84 -3.03
C THR A 277 4.62 -7.43 -3.43
N TRP A 278 3.40 -6.99 -3.13
CA TRP A 278 2.95 -5.64 -3.47
C TRP A 278 3.65 -4.52 -2.68
N SER A 279 4.11 -4.82 -1.45
CA SER A 279 4.89 -3.85 -0.67
C SER A 279 6.30 -3.63 -1.22
N THR A 280 6.76 -4.49 -2.12
CA THR A 280 8.10 -4.44 -2.71
C THR A 280 8.09 -4.11 -4.20
N THR A 281 7.19 -4.70 -4.97
CA THR A 281 7.10 -4.49 -6.43
C THR A 281 6.04 -3.46 -6.82
N GLY A 282 5.08 -3.20 -5.92
CA GLY A 282 3.90 -2.39 -6.21
C GLY A 282 2.82 -3.16 -6.99
N ILE A 283 1.61 -2.63 -6.95
CA ILE A 283 0.48 -3.05 -7.78
C ILE A 283 0.61 -2.30 -9.10
N LYS A 284 0.79 -3.04 -10.19
CA LYS A 284 0.90 -2.43 -11.51
C LYS A 284 -0.48 -2.08 -12.05
N MET A 285 -0.62 -0.84 -12.51
CA MET A 285 -1.82 -0.32 -13.17
C MET A 285 -1.43 0.34 -14.49
N THR A 286 -2.25 0.13 -15.50
CA THR A 286 -2.08 0.83 -16.80
C THR A 286 -2.88 2.13 -16.77
N ILE A 287 -2.21 3.25 -17.11
CA ILE A 287 -2.83 4.55 -17.35
C ILE A 287 -3.33 4.59 -18.78
N ARG A 288 -4.62 4.77 -18.99
CA ARG A 288 -5.22 4.90 -20.31
C ARG A 288 -6.12 6.13 -20.37
N GLU A 289 -6.02 6.94 -21.41
CA GLU A 289 -6.98 8.03 -21.65
C GLU A 289 -8.39 7.46 -21.82
N SER A 290 -9.38 8.17 -21.30
CA SER A 290 -10.78 7.76 -21.46
C SER A 290 -11.24 8.06 -22.88
N GLU A 291 -11.86 7.09 -23.53
CA GLU A 291 -12.50 7.29 -24.85
C GLU A 291 -13.82 8.07 -24.72
N ASP A 292 -14.38 8.14 -23.51
CA ASP A 292 -15.64 8.84 -23.22
C ASP A 292 -15.39 9.91 -22.14
N PRO A 293 -15.19 11.19 -22.52
CA PRO A 293 -14.95 12.26 -21.55
C PRO A 293 -16.09 12.45 -20.53
N ALA A 294 -17.30 11.96 -20.84
CA ALA A 294 -18.41 12.02 -19.88
C ALA A 294 -18.23 11.02 -18.71
N LYS A 295 -17.34 10.05 -18.85
CA LYS A 295 -17.03 9.05 -17.80
C LYS A 295 -15.75 9.34 -17.04
N GLY A 296 -14.86 10.15 -17.58
CA GLY A 296 -13.59 10.48 -16.94
C GLY A 296 -12.55 10.98 -17.96
N ASP A 297 -11.46 11.55 -17.45
CA ASP A 297 -10.31 11.95 -18.27
C ASP A 297 -9.39 10.76 -18.53
N LEU A 298 -9.25 9.88 -17.53
CA LEU A 298 -8.43 8.69 -17.65
C LEU A 298 -9.05 7.48 -16.92
N ILE A 299 -8.52 6.31 -17.24
CA ILE A 299 -8.82 5.04 -16.61
C ILE A 299 -7.53 4.48 -16.02
N LEU A 300 -7.55 4.12 -14.75
CA LEU A 300 -6.51 3.29 -14.14
C LEU A 300 -6.96 1.85 -14.19
N LEU A 301 -6.28 1.04 -15.00
CA LEU A 301 -6.59 -0.38 -15.21
C LEU A 301 -5.66 -1.25 -14.39
N LEU A 302 -6.20 -2.21 -13.68
CA LEU A 302 -5.42 -3.28 -13.08
C LEU A 302 -4.95 -4.25 -14.16
N ASP A 303 -3.67 -4.60 -14.14
CA ASP A 303 -3.14 -5.66 -14.98
C ASP A 303 -3.75 -7.01 -14.57
N LYS A 304 -3.83 -7.94 -15.52
CA LYS A 304 -4.42 -9.27 -15.27
C LYS A 304 -3.74 -10.03 -14.12
N SER A 305 -2.42 -9.92 -14.01
CA SER A 305 -1.66 -10.52 -12.91
C SER A 305 -2.07 -9.97 -11.55
N GLU A 306 -2.29 -8.66 -11.47
CA GLU A 306 -2.72 -7.99 -10.25
C GLU A 306 -4.16 -8.35 -9.86
N ILE A 307 -5.02 -8.53 -10.87
CA ILE A 307 -6.39 -9.02 -10.63
C ILE A 307 -6.35 -10.42 -10.00
N GLN A 308 -5.47 -11.31 -10.46
CA GLN A 308 -5.30 -12.64 -9.87
C GLN A 308 -4.84 -12.58 -8.42
N GLU A 309 -3.85 -11.72 -8.10
CA GLU A 309 -3.38 -11.50 -6.73
C GLU A 309 -4.48 -10.88 -5.85
N LEU A 310 -5.27 -9.93 -6.38
CA LEU A 310 -6.40 -9.34 -5.67
C LEU A 310 -7.44 -10.40 -5.30
N PHE A 311 -7.72 -11.34 -6.19
CA PHE A 311 -8.66 -12.44 -5.91
C PHE A 311 -8.08 -13.46 -4.91
N ALA A 312 -6.78 -13.68 -4.89
CA ALA A 312 -6.15 -14.45 -3.82
C ALA A 312 -6.36 -13.80 -2.43
N LEU A 313 -6.54 -12.47 -2.38
CA LEU A 313 -6.93 -11.77 -1.15
C LEU A 313 -8.40 -11.97 -0.76
N LEU A 314 -9.29 -12.26 -1.70
CA LEU A 314 -10.69 -12.58 -1.37
C LEU A 314 -10.79 -13.80 -0.46
N GLU A 315 -9.87 -14.77 -0.57
CA GLU A 315 -9.79 -15.90 0.35
C GLU A 315 -9.54 -15.45 1.79
N ILE A 316 -8.82 -14.35 1.96
CA ILE A 316 -8.56 -13.75 3.27
C ILE A 316 -9.77 -12.92 3.73
N VAL A 317 -10.40 -12.19 2.80
CA VAL A 317 -11.61 -11.41 3.09
C VAL A 317 -12.77 -12.31 3.52
N LYS A 318 -12.84 -13.57 3.04
CA LYS A 318 -13.84 -14.56 3.49
C LYS A 318 -13.82 -14.77 5.01
N VAL A 319 -12.65 -14.71 5.65
CA VAL A 319 -12.53 -14.87 7.11
C VAL A 319 -13.26 -13.77 7.88
N PHE A 320 -13.50 -12.61 7.23
CA PHE A 320 -14.22 -11.48 7.83
C PHE A 320 -15.73 -11.47 7.50
N ILE A 321 -16.17 -12.36 6.61
CA ILE A 321 -17.58 -12.50 6.27
C ILE A 321 -18.19 -13.52 7.22
N PRO A 322 -19.30 -13.19 7.90
CA PRO A 322 -20.00 -14.16 8.76
C PRO A 322 -20.29 -15.46 8.03
N GLU A 323 -20.06 -16.59 8.68
CA GLU A 323 -20.25 -17.92 8.10
C GLU A 323 -21.69 -18.11 7.58
N GLU A 324 -22.68 -17.58 8.26
CA GLU A 324 -24.08 -17.56 7.83
C GLU A 324 -24.24 -16.86 6.46
N THR A 325 -23.48 -15.78 6.22
CA THR A 325 -23.50 -15.05 4.93
C THR A 325 -22.79 -15.86 3.84
N LEU A 326 -21.65 -16.50 4.16
CA LEU A 326 -20.94 -17.36 3.19
C LEU A 326 -21.79 -18.57 2.79
N ASN A 327 -22.52 -19.13 3.72
CA ASN A 327 -23.41 -20.29 3.51
C ASN A 327 -24.79 -19.91 2.99
N ALA A 328 -25.15 -18.63 2.96
CA ALA A 328 -26.44 -18.18 2.43
C ALA A 328 -26.54 -18.49 0.93
N PRO A 329 -27.72 -18.94 0.45
CA PRO A 329 -27.98 -19.05 -0.98
C PRO A 329 -27.77 -17.73 -1.69
N VAL A 330 -27.00 -17.74 -2.78
CA VAL A 330 -26.70 -16.50 -3.54
C VAL A 330 -27.96 -15.77 -3.96
N MET A 331 -28.98 -16.50 -4.38
CA MET A 331 -30.26 -15.90 -4.80
C MET A 331 -30.97 -15.13 -3.68
N ASP A 332 -30.78 -15.50 -2.42
CA ASP A 332 -31.36 -14.78 -1.28
C ASP A 332 -30.65 -13.43 -1.06
N LEU A 333 -29.37 -13.35 -1.41
CA LEU A 333 -28.57 -12.13 -1.28
C LEU A 333 -28.73 -11.18 -2.47
N ILE A 334 -28.78 -11.73 -3.68
CA ILE A 334 -28.77 -10.90 -4.92
C ILE A 334 -30.05 -11.00 -5.76
N GLY A 335 -30.98 -11.89 -5.44
CA GLY A 335 -32.18 -12.15 -6.27
C GLY A 335 -33.00 -10.91 -6.55
N ASN A 336 -33.15 -10.02 -5.57
CA ASN A 336 -33.87 -8.75 -5.70
C ASN A 336 -33.14 -7.70 -6.59
N LEU A 337 -31.92 -7.98 -6.98
CA LEU A 337 -31.01 -7.08 -7.70
C LEU A 337 -30.93 -7.45 -9.17
N ILE A 338 -31.36 -8.67 -9.47
CA ILE A 338 -31.37 -9.20 -10.84
C ILE A 338 -32.59 -8.62 -11.56
N PRO A 339 -32.39 -7.96 -12.72
CA PRO A 339 -33.51 -7.47 -13.50
C PRO A 339 -34.53 -8.59 -13.78
N PRO A 340 -35.85 -8.33 -13.71
CA PRO A 340 -36.91 -9.34 -13.76
C PRO A 340 -36.78 -10.31 -14.95
N GLN A 341 -36.32 -9.82 -16.10
CA GLN A 341 -36.14 -10.63 -17.31
C GLN A 341 -35.05 -11.67 -17.19
N PHE A 342 -34.11 -11.52 -16.25
CA PHE A 342 -32.98 -12.45 -16.05
C PHE A 342 -33.12 -13.33 -14.80
N VAL A 343 -34.12 -13.09 -13.95
CA VAL A 343 -34.30 -13.82 -12.70
C VAL A 343 -34.42 -15.35 -12.93
N SER A 344 -35.16 -15.75 -13.95
CA SER A 344 -35.33 -17.18 -14.26
C SER A 344 -34.02 -17.85 -14.68
N ILE A 345 -33.20 -17.17 -15.47
CA ILE A 345 -31.88 -17.66 -15.93
C ILE A 345 -30.93 -17.72 -14.73
N ALA A 346 -30.87 -16.65 -13.93
CA ALA A 346 -30.04 -16.59 -12.74
C ALA A 346 -30.43 -17.66 -11.70
N ALA A 347 -31.71 -17.88 -11.49
CA ALA A 347 -32.22 -18.94 -10.60
C ALA A 347 -31.76 -20.35 -11.03
N ILE A 348 -31.68 -20.60 -12.33
CA ILE A 348 -31.16 -21.89 -12.85
C ILE A 348 -29.64 -21.98 -12.65
N LEU A 349 -28.88 -20.92 -12.99
CA LEU A 349 -27.42 -20.91 -12.92
C LEU A 349 -26.88 -20.93 -11.48
N LEU A 350 -27.58 -20.27 -10.56
CA LEU A 350 -27.19 -20.11 -9.15
C LEU A 350 -27.88 -21.12 -8.23
N LYS A 351 -28.67 -22.04 -8.77
CA LYS A 351 -29.41 -23.04 -7.99
C LYS A 351 -28.44 -23.85 -7.09
N GLY A 352 -28.69 -23.76 -5.79
CA GLY A 352 -27.93 -24.51 -4.79
C GLY A 352 -26.50 -23.97 -4.54
N LYS A 353 -26.14 -22.83 -5.12
CA LYS A 353 -24.85 -22.20 -4.85
C LYS A 353 -24.95 -21.23 -3.69
N THR A 354 -23.99 -21.31 -2.78
CA THR A 354 -23.80 -20.38 -1.69
C THR A 354 -22.93 -19.20 -2.13
N PHE A 355 -22.96 -18.12 -1.38
CA PHE A 355 -22.11 -16.95 -1.64
C PHE A 355 -20.61 -17.32 -1.58
N GLY A 356 -20.20 -18.13 -0.60
CA GLY A 356 -18.84 -18.64 -0.51
C GLY A 356 -18.43 -19.44 -1.75
N ALA A 357 -19.29 -20.36 -2.23
CA ALA A 357 -19.02 -21.14 -3.43
C ALA A 357 -18.88 -20.27 -4.70
N ILE A 358 -19.60 -19.17 -4.79
CA ILE A 358 -19.44 -18.22 -5.90
C ILE A 358 -18.10 -17.47 -5.80
N LEU A 359 -17.68 -17.06 -4.60
CA LEU A 359 -16.36 -16.44 -4.41
C LEU A 359 -15.22 -17.40 -4.81
N ASP A 360 -15.34 -18.70 -4.47
CA ASP A 360 -14.37 -19.74 -4.89
C ASP A 360 -14.32 -19.89 -6.40
N GLN A 361 -15.47 -19.96 -7.04
CA GLN A 361 -15.57 -20.08 -8.48
C GLN A 361 -15.04 -18.84 -9.21
N LEU A 362 -15.30 -17.62 -8.67
CA LEU A 362 -14.74 -16.37 -9.15
C LEU A 362 -13.22 -16.42 -9.21
N SER A 363 -12.59 -16.86 -8.13
CA SER A 363 -11.13 -16.98 -8.06
C SER A 363 -10.55 -17.89 -9.14
N GLN A 364 -11.22 -18.99 -9.44
CA GLN A 364 -10.77 -19.96 -10.46
C GLN A 364 -10.98 -19.48 -11.90
N GLU A 365 -12.15 -18.92 -12.21
CA GLU A 365 -12.49 -18.51 -13.59
C GLU A 365 -11.73 -17.25 -14.02
N LEU A 366 -11.48 -16.31 -13.10
CA LEU A 366 -10.73 -15.08 -13.40
C LEU A 366 -9.27 -15.34 -13.79
N SER A 367 -8.71 -16.49 -13.42
CA SER A 367 -7.39 -16.90 -13.90
C SER A 367 -7.35 -17.17 -15.41
N THR A 368 -8.49 -17.48 -16.02
CA THR A 368 -8.58 -17.94 -17.42
C THR A 368 -9.21 -16.91 -18.38
N ILE A 369 -9.98 -15.96 -17.85
CA ILE A 369 -10.76 -14.99 -18.69
C ILE A 369 -9.94 -13.72 -18.94
N PRO A 370 -9.91 -13.20 -20.18
CA PRO A 370 -9.36 -11.85 -20.45
C PRO A 370 -10.34 -10.81 -19.89
N ILE A 371 -9.99 -10.24 -18.75
CA ILE A 371 -10.75 -9.22 -18.04
C ILE A 371 -9.88 -7.98 -17.83
N GLU A 372 -10.43 -6.80 -18.07
CA GLU A 372 -9.88 -5.52 -17.67
C GLU A 372 -10.80 -4.91 -16.61
N ILE A 373 -10.24 -4.54 -15.47
CA ILE A 373 -10.94 -3.84 -14.39
C ILE A 373 -10.18 -2.56 -14.08
N GLY A 374 -10.88 -1.46 -13.88
CA GLY A 374 -10.27 -0.19 -13.59
C GLY A 374 -11.22 0.81 -12.95
N ILE A 375 -10.69 2.00 -12.72
CA ILE A 375 -11.45 3.13 -12.21
C ILE A 375 -11.33 4.32 -13.16
N TYR A 376 -12.46 5.00 -13.40
CA TYR A 376 -12.48 6.28 -14.11
C TYR A 376 -12.17 7.42 -13.16
N LEU A 377 -11.28 8.30 -13.60
CA LEU A 377 -10.85 9.46 -12.83
C LEU A 377 -10.94 10.74 -13.66
N TYR A 378 -11.30 11.85 -12.99
CA TYR A 378 -11.24 13.22 -13.50
C TYR A 378 -10.12 14.01 -12.82
N LYS A 379 -9.42 14.86 -13.55
CA LYS A 379 -8.39 15.72 -12.97
C LYS A 379 -8.99 16.91 -12.22
N ASP A 380 -10.09 17.45 -12.69
CA ASP A 380 -10.77 18.60 -12.10
C ASP A 380 -12.21 18.28 -11.70
N LYS A 381 -12.61 18.74 -10.48
CA LYS A 381 -13.95 18.52 -9.91
C LYS A 381 -15.07 19.34 -10.56
N ASN A 382 -14.83 20.07 -11.65
CA ASN A 382 -15.79 20.97 -12.28
C ASN A 382 -16.82 20.27 -13.18
N ILE A 383 -17.07 18.98 -12.95
CA ILE A 383 -18.12 18.24 -13.65
C ILE A 383 -19.27 18.04 -12.66
N ASN A 384 -20.28 18.93 -12.82
CA ASN A 384 -21.55 18.91 -12.09
C ASN A 384 -22.36 17.62 -12.35
#